data_1c2cf66ff373a72eb201a2d943f362ee
#
_entry.id   1c2cf66ff373a72eb201a2d943f362ee
#
_cell.length_a   1.000
_cell.length_b   1.000
_cell.length_c   1.000
_cell.angle_alpha   90.00
_cell.angle_beta   90.00
_cell.angle_gamma   90.00
#
_symmetry.space_group_name_H-M   'P 1'
#
loop_
_entity.id
_entity.type
_entity.pdbx_description
1 polymer ?
#
loop_
_entity_poly.entity_id
_entity_poly.type
_entity_poly.pdbx_seq_one_letter_code
_entity_poly.pdbx_strand_id
1 'polypeptide(L)'
;LEDKNIDKETRIQVATVQSMVKRILYNDGESMPAVTDYDLVIIDEAHRGYILDKEMGDTEILYRDQRDYQSKYRSVIEYFDAVKIALTATPALQTTEIFGQPVFKYTYREAVIEGYLVDHDAPHHLETKLSTGGIHYKSGDTVMIYDPVTGEITNSELLDDELNFDIEQFNRQVITENFNKAVL
;
A
#
# COMPACT_ATOMS: atom_id res chain seq x y z
N LEU A 1 12.06 -6.76 17.35
CA LEU A 1 12.09 -7.60 18.55
C LEU A 1 11.78 -9.03 18.13
N GLU A 2 12.81 -9.86 18.01
CA GLU A 2 12.64 -11.33 17.86
C GLU A 2 12.51 -12.01 19.22
N ASP A 3 12.90 -11.33 20.31
CA ASP A 3 12.82 -11.84 21.66
C ASP A 3 11.42 -11.67 22.25
N LYS A 4 10.92 -12.74 22.86
CA LYS A 4 9.60 -12.75 23.53
C LYS A 4 9.52 -11.83 24.75
N ASN A 5 10.65 -11.48 25.35
CA ASN A 5 10.73 -10.64 26.55
C ASN A 5 11.31 -9.28 26.23
N ILE A 6 10.69 -8.24 26.76
CA ILE A 6 11.23 -6.88 26.73
C ILE A 6 12.28 -6.77 27.82
N ASP A 7 13.52 -6.47 27.44
CA ASP A 7 14.59 -6.18 28.40
C ASP A 7 14.39 -4.78 28.96
N LYS A 8 14.16 -4.69 30.26
CA LYS A 8 13.91 -3.43 30.98
C LYS A 8 15.15 -2.53 31.09
N GLU A 9 16.33 -3.07 30.89
CA GLU A 9 17.59 -2.28 30.92
C GLU A 9 17.90 -1.63 29.56
N THR A 10 17.24 -2.12 28.49
CA THR A 10 17.45 -1.60 27.15
C THR A 10 16.71 -0.27 26.96
N ARG A 11 17.44 0.79 26.69
CA ARG A 11 16.90 2.15 26.51
C ARG A 11 16.28 2.39 25.14
N ILE A 12 16.71 1.66 24.12
CA ILE A 12 16.21 1.77 22.75
C ILE A 12 15.70 0.40 22.31
N GLN A 13 14.47 0.35 21.88
CA GLN A 13 13.85 -0.87 21.36
C GLN A 13 13.32 -0.62 19.96
N VAL A 14 13.56 -1.57 19.05
CA VAL A 14 13.05 -1.54 17.68
C VAL A 14 12.03 -2.66 17.53
N ALA A 15 10.87 -2.34 17.06
CA ALA A 15 9.78 -3.29 16.87
C ALA A 15 8.99 -2.98 15.61
N THR A 16 8.38 -3.98 15.01
CA THR A 16 7.36 -3.76 13.99
C THR A 16 6.02 -3.45 14.65
N VAL A 17 5.17 -2.71 13.95
CA VAL A 17 3.81 -2.43 14.44
C VAL A 17 3.03 -3.71 14.68
N GLN A 18 3.19 -4.72 13.81
CA GLN A 18 2.52 -6.02 13.94
C GLN A 18 2.92 -6.75 15.23
N SER A 19 4.21 -6.69 15.58
CA SER A 19 4.69 -7.28 16.84
C SER A 19 4.09 -6.55 18.04
N MET A 20 3.96 -5.23 17.97
CA MET A 20 3.34 -4.43 19.04
C MET A 20 1.82 -4.65 19.13
N VAL A 21 1.13 -4.83 18.00
CA VAL A 21 -0.30 -5.23 17.97
C VAL A 21 -0.49 -6.55 18.73
N LYS A 22 0.36 -7.56 18.49
CA LYS A 22 0.28 -8.84 19.19
C LYS A 22 0.47 -8.69 20.70
N ARG A 23 1.44 -7.87 21.12
CA ARG A 23 1.75 -7.66 22.53
C ARG A 23 0.67 -6.86 23.27
N ILE A 24 0.19 -5.78 22.65
CA ILE A 24 -0.71 -4.80 23.27
C ILE A 24 -2.18 -5.25 23.18
N LEU A 25 -2.61 -5.71 22.00
CA LEU A 25 -4.03 -5.98 21.78
C LEU A 25 -4.41 -7.45 21.99
N TYR A 26 -3.50 -8.38 21.72
CA TYR A 26 -3.82 -9.80 21.83
C TYR A 26 -3.21 -10.49 23.06
N ASN A 27 -2.19 -9.88 23.65
CA ASN A 27 -1.47 -10.45 24.80
C ASN A 27 -1.06 -11.93 24.60
N ASP A 28 -0.41 -12.20 23.48
CA ASP A 28 -0.16 -13.55 22.92
C ASP A 28 0.99 -14.29 23.65
N GLY A 29 1.01 -14.19 25.00
CA GLY A 29 2.04 -14.79 25.85
C GLY A 29 3.40 -14.09 25.81
N GLU A 30 3.48 -12.93 25.18
CA GLU A 30 4.63 -12.05 25.16
C GLU A 30 4.52 -10.97 26.25
N SER A 31 5.65 -10.45 26.73
CA SER A 31 5.61 -9.37 27.72
C SER A 31 4.97 -8.11 27.12
N MET A 32 3.89 -7.66 27.73
CA MET A 32 3.20 -6.42 27.36
C MET A 32 3.98 -5.23 27.92
N PRO A 33 4.35 -4.24 27.10
CA PRO A 33 4.97 -3.02 27.61
C PRO A 33 3.97 -2.21 28.42
N ALA A 34 4.42 -1.49 29.43
CA ALA A 34 3.58 -0.53 30.13
C ALA A 34 3.42 0.76 29.29
N VAL A 35 2.33 1.46 29.51
CA VAL A 35 2.02 2.74 28.83
C VAL A 35 3.14 3.78 28.98
N THR A 36 3.86 3.70 30.10
CA THR A 36 4.92 4.63 30.50
C THR A 36 6.34 4.10 30.28
N ASP A 37 6.50 2.97 29.57
CA ASP A 37 7.85 2.38 29.38
C ASP A 37 8.73 3.20 28.43
N TYR A 38 8.11 4.07 27.62
CA TYR A 38 8.83 4.88 26.62
C TYR A 38 8.45 6.37 26.71
N ASP A 39 9.44 7.23 26.69
CA ASP A 39 9.27 8.68 26.63
C ASP A 39 9.11 9.20 25.20
N LEU A 40 9.60 8.43 24.23
CA LEU A 40 9.62 8.78 22.81
C LEU A 40 9.35 7.55 21.94
N VAL A 41 8.44 7.71 20.99
CA VAL A 41 8.15 6.75 19.94
C VAL A 41 8.44 7.37 18.57
N ILE A 42 9.38 6.79 17.84
CA ILE A 42 9.71 7.20 16.47
C ILE A 42 9.12 6.17 15.51
N ILE A 43 8.29 6.64 14.59
CA ILE A 43 7.62 5.81 13.59
C ILE A 43 8.21 6.15 12.22
N ASP A 44 9.00 5.23 11.68
CA ASP A 44 9.53 5.33 10.32
C ASP A 44 8.50 4.81 9.32
N GLU A 45 8.55 5.34 8.10
CA GLU A 45 7.59 5.03 7.04
C GLU A 45 6.13 5.12 7.50
N ALA A 46 5.81 6.18 8.23
CA ALA A 46 4.52 6.34 8.91
C ALA A 46 3.30 6.24 7.97
N HIS A 47 3.47 6.46 6.65
CA HIS A 47 2.42 6.27 5.65
C HIS A 47 2.02 4.79 5.48
N ARG A 48 2.92 3.82 5.74
CA ARG A 48 2.62 2.38 5.61
C ARG A 48 1.61 1.88 6.63
N GLY A 49 1.45 2.56 7.73
CA GLY A 49 0.47 2.21 8.75
C GLY A 49 -0.99 2.28 8.29
N TYR A 50 -1.26 2.79 7.09
CA TYR A 50 -2.62 2.95 6.56
C TYR A 50 -2.92 2.07 5.36
N ILE A 51 -1.91 1.45 4.78
CA ILE A 51 -2.06 0.59 3.59
C ILE A 51 -1.63 -0.81 4.02
N LEU A 52 -2.55 -1.77 3.89
CA LEU A 52 -2.20 -3.18 3.93
C LEU A 52 -1.20 -3.42 2.79
N ASP A 53 0.05 -3.63 3.16
CA ASP A 53 1.10 -3.95 2.19
C ASP A 53 0.81 -5.37 1.67
N LYS A 54 0.53 -5.51 0.38
CA LYS A 54 0.23 -6.80 -0.26
C LYS A 54 1.42 -7.77 -0.23
N GLU A 55 2.61 -7.28 0.15
CA GLU A 55 3.82 -8.09 0.31
C GLU A 55 3.98 -8.68 1.72
N MET A 56 3.05 -8.38 2.63
CA MET A 56 3.07 -8.97 3.97
C MET A 56 2.51 -10.39 3.92
N GLY A 57 3.38 -11.38 4.06
CA GLY A 57 3.03 -12.80 4.16
C GLY A 57 2.07 -13.14 5.32
N ASP A 58 2.13 -14.34 5.87
CA ASP A 58 1.19 -14.99 6.82
C ASP A 58 0.61 -14.13 7.97
N THR A 59 1.13 -12.91 8.20
CA THR A 59 0.61 -11.95 9.18
C THR A 59 -0.68 -11.25 8.72
N GLU A 60 -1.02 -11.28 7.43
CA GLU A 60 -2.25 -10.67 6.88
C GLU A 60 -3.53 -11.34 7.40
N ILE A 61 -3.44 -12.61 7.82
CA ILE A 61 -4.57 -13.35 8.39
C ILE A 61 -5.09 -12.71 9.70
N LEU A 62 -4.28 -11.87 10.35
CA LEU A 62 -4.66 -11.15 11.57
C LEU A 62 -5.56 -9.93 11.32
N TYR A 63 -5.65 -9.46 10.08
CA TYR A 63 -6.43 -8.28 9.73
C TYR A 63 -7.56 -8.66 8.79
N ARG A 64 -8.79 -8.31 9.17
CA ARG A 64 -9.98 -8.61 8.35
C ARG A 64 -10.06 -7.76 7.10
N ASP A 65 -9.62 -6.51 7.20
CA ASP A 65 -9.60 -5.54 6.12
C ASP A 65 -8.66 -4.35 6.45
N GLN A 66 -8.55 -3.41 5.53
CA GLN A 66 -7.71 -2.22 5.71
C GLN A 66 -8.15 -1.32 6.88
N ARG A 67 -9.44 -1.27 7.20
CA ARG A 67 -9.96 -0.46 8.32
C ARG A 67 -9.57 -1.08 9.66
N ASP A 68 -9.61 -2.40 9.76
CA ASP A 68 -9.16 -3.15 10.92
C ASP A 68 -7.65 -2.92 11.17
N TYR A 69 -6.85 -2.95 10.10
CA TYR A 69 -5.43 -2.65 10.17
C TYR A 69 -5.15 -1.21 10.65
N GLN A 70 -5.82 -0.22 10.06
CA GLN A 70 -5.69 1.19 10.46
C GLN A 70 -6.08 1.41 11.93
N SER A 71 -7.17 0.77 12.37
CA SER A 71 -7.63 0.84 13.76
C SER A 71 -6.59 0.27 14.72
N LYS A 72 -6.02 -0.87 14.43
CA LYS A 72 -4.99 -1.52 15.25
C LYS A 72 -3.69 -0.73 15.28
N TYR A 73 -3.26 -0.20 14.12
CA TYR A 73 -2.10 0.66 14.02
C TYR A 73 -2.25 1.91 14.91
N ARG A 74 -3.39 2.58 14.79
CA ARG A 74 -3.71 3.75 15.62
C ARG A 74 -3.72 3.40 17.10
N SER A 75 -4.33 2.29 17.48
CA SER A 75 -4.37 1.81 18.86
C SER A 75 -2.97 1.59 19.45
N VAL A 76 -2.02 1.04 18.67
CA VAL A 76 -0.63 0.88 19.11
C VAL A 76 0.05 2.24 19.32
N ILE A 77 -0.15 3.18 18.38
CA ILE A 77 0.46 4.50 18.49
C ILE A 77 -0.09 5.28 19.67
N GLU A 78 -1.41 5.23 19.89
CA GLU A 78 -2.08 5.93 20.98
C GLU A 78 -1.84 5.27 22.34
N TYR A 79 -1.42 4.00 22.38
CA TYR A 79 -1.22 3.26 23.60
C TYR A 79 -0.19 3.89 24.54
N PHE A 80 0.94 4.38 24.00
CA PHE A 80 2.02 4.93 24.80
C PHE A 80 1.77 6.40 25.16
N ASP A 81 1.98 6.75 26.42
CA ASP A 81 2.04 8.14 26.89
C ASP A 81 3.45 8.70 26.63
N ALA A 82 3.73 8.97 25.37
CA ALA A 82 5.05 9.33 24.87
C ALA A 82 4.96 10.43 23.81
N VAL A 83 6.03 11.18 23.62
CA VAL A 83 6.19 12.03 22.45
C VAL A 83 6.29 11.19 21.20
N LYS A 84 5.54 11.53 20.16
CA LYS A 84 5.48 10.75 18.91
C LYS A 84 6.05 11.56 17.76
N ILE A 85 7.04 10.97 17.05
CA ILE A 85 7.64 11.54 15.85
C ILE A 85 7.39 10.58 14.69
N ALA A 86 6.72 11.07 13.65
CA ALA A 86 6.46 10.34 12.42
C ALA A 86 7.39 10.82 11.31
N LEU A 87 8.06 9.89 10.64
CA LEU A 87 8.91 10.13 9.49
C LEU A 87 8.26 9.50 8.25
N THR A 88 8.19 10.23 7.15
CA THR A 88 7.66 9.72 5.89
C THR A 88 8.11 10.58 4.72
N ALA A 89 8.46 9.95 3.61
CA ALA A 89 8.70 10.63 2.33
C ALA A 89 7.39 10.97 1.58
N THR A 90 6.31 10.25 1.88
CA THR A 90 5.02 10.34 1.17
C THR A 90 3.87 10.52 2.15
N PRO A 91 3.70 11.73 2.73
CA PRO A 91 2.61 11.97 3.68
C PRO A 91 1.25 11.83 2.98
N ALA A 92 0.41 10.95 3.49
CA ALA A 92 -0.99 10.81 3.10
C ALA A 92 -1.89 11.68 3.99
N LEU A 93 -3.15 11.86 3.58
CA LEU A 93 -4.13 12.58 4.40
C LEU A 93 -4.26 11.99 5.80
N GLN A 94 -4.28 10.66 5.89
CA GLN A 94 -4.38 9.92 7.15
C GLN A 94 -3.17 10.18 8.08
N THR A 95 -1.97 10.41 7.52
CA THR A 95 -0.79 10.77 8.32
C THR A 95 -1.04 12.07 9.08
N THR A 96 -1.64 13.04 8.39
CA THR A 96 -2.00 14.33 8.99
C THR A 96 -3.11 14.21 10.04
N GLU A 97 -4.03 13.28 9.87
CA GLU A 97 -5.10 13.03 10.84
C GLU A 97 -4.58 12.45 12.17
N ILE A 98 -3.55 11.62 12.12
CA ILE A 98 -3.00 10.97 13.32
C ILE A 98 -1.91 11.82 13.98
N PHE A 99 -1.00 12.38 13.18
CA PHE A 99 0.19 13.08 13.69
C PHE A 99 0.11 14.60 13.61
N GLY A 100 -0.94 15.14 12.99
CA GLY A 100 -1.07 16.59 12.76
C GLY A 100 -0.28 17.07 11.53
N GLN A 101 -0.14 18.39 11.43
CA GLN A 101 0.62 19.01 10.34
C GLN A 101 2.12 18.75 10.50
N PRO A 102 2.85 18.52 9.39
CA PRO A 102 4.29 18.35 9.45
C PRO A 102 4.99 19.56 10.07
N VAL A 103 5.85 19.31 11.06
CA VAL A 103 6.68 20.35 11.69
C VAL A 103 7.92 20.68 10.86
N PHE A 104 8.33 19.78 9.98
CA PHE A 104 9.44 19.95 9.04
C PHE A 104 9.09 19.30 7.70
N LYS A 105 9.47 19.94 6.61
CA LYS A 105 9.35 19.42 5.23
C LYS A 105 10.65 19.71 4.50
N TYR A 106 11.18 18.68 3.85
CA TYR A 106 12.28 18.78 2.91
C TYR A 106 11.82 18.20 1.59
N THR A 107 11.56 19.06 0.64
CA THR A 107 10.90 18.68 -0.62
C THR A 107 11.89 18.08 -1.61
N TYR A 108 11.39 17.25 -2.54
CA TYR A 108 12.16 16.74 -3.67
C TYR A 108 12.89 17.86 -4.42
N ARG A 109 12.20 18.98 -4.69
CA ARG A 109 12.77 20.12 -5.38
C ARG A 109 13.94 20.76 -4.64
N GLU A 110 13.84 20.91 -3.32
CA GLU A 110 14.93 21.41 -2.49
C GLU A 110 16.13 20.46 -2.56
N ALA A 111 15.88 19.15 -2.44
CA ALA A 111 16.94 18.15 -2.50
C ALA A 111 17.66 18.12 -3.87
N VAL A 112 16.94 18.36 -4.97
CA VAL A 112 17.53 18.49 -6.31
C VAL A 112 18.37 19.77 -6.42
N ILE A 113 17.83 20.90 -5.97
CA ILE A 113 18.56 22.19 -6.00
C ILE A 113 19.86 22.11 -5.18
N GLU A 114 19.83 21.44 -4.05
CA GLU A 114 20.98 21.25 -3.16
C GLU A 114 21.93 20.12 -3.65
N GLY A 115 21.58 19.40 -4.72
CA GLY A 115 22.41 18.36 -5.33
C GLY A 115 22.41 17.01 -4.61
N TYR A 116 21.47 16.78 -3.68
CA TYR A 116 21.30 15.48 -3.02
C TYR A 116 20.49 14.48 -3.83
N LEU A 117 19.60 14.96 -4.71
CA LEU A 117 18.85 14.13 -5.64
C LEU A 117 19.09 14.59 -7.08
N VAL A 118 18.98 13.66 -8.00
CA VAL A 118 19.01 13.93 -9.45
C VAL A 118 17.61 14.33 -9.90
N ASP A 119 17.53 15.37 -10.72
CA ASP A 119 16.26 15.74 -11.35
C ASP A 119 15.82 14.69 -12.37
N HIS A 120 14.55 14.65 -12.63
CA HIS A 120 13.96 13.75 -13.62
C HIS A 120 13.19 14.56 -14.65
N ASP A 121 13.20 14.07 -15.87
CA ASP A 121 12.35 14.62 -16.91
C ASP A 121 10.87 14.37 -16.58
N ALA A 122 10.02 15.26 -17.06
CA ALA A 122 8.58 15.07 -16.91
C ALA A 122 8.17 13.74 -17.57
N PRO A 123 7.29 12.95 -16.94
CA PRO A 123 6.85 11.69 -17.49
C PRO A 123 6.21 11.92 -18.87
N HIS A 124 6.64 11.13 -19.85
CA HIS A 124 6.01 11.13 -21.16
C HIS A 124 4.63 10.50 -21.08
N HIS A 125 3.61 11.23 -21.50
CA HIS A 125 2.26 10.70 -21.58
C HIS A 125 2.08 10.02 -22.94
N LEU A 126 1.94 8.68 -22.92
CA LEU A 126 1.68 7.89 -24.12
C LEU A 126 0.17 7.74 -24.32
N GLU A 127 -0.35 8.43 -25.32
CA GLU A 127 -1.74 8.24 -25.76
C GLU A 127 -1.80 7.28 -26.93
N THR A 128 -2.64 6.28 -26.82
CA THR A 128 -2.96 5.35 -27.91
C THR A 128 -4.43 5.49 -28.28
N LYS A 129 -4.80 5.06 -29.50
CA LYS A 129 -6.23 5.02 -29.88
C LYS A 129 -7.07 4.19 -28.94
N LEU A 130 -6.49 3.14 -28.36
CA LEU A 130 -7.17 2.29 -27.38
C LEU A 130 -7.30 2.98 -26.02
N SER A 131 -6.29 3.75 -25.59
CA SER A 131 -6.36 4.46 -24.30
C SER A 131 -7.34 5.62 -24.29
N THR A 132 -7.61 6.22 -25.47
CA THR A 132 -8.57 7.32 -25.58
C THR A 132 -9.96 6.88 -25.98
N GLY A 133 -10.10 5.77 -26.72
CA GLY A 133 -11.38 5.28 -27.25
C GLY A 133 -11.93 4.03 -26.59
N GLY A 134 -11.12 3.31 -25.81
CA GLY A 134 -11.52 2.00 -25.27
C GLY A 134 -11.52 0.88 -26.33
N ILE A 135 -12.08 -0.26 -25.96
CA ILE A 135 -12.28 -1.42 -26.85
C ILE A 135 -13.77 -1.67 -26.98
N HIS A 136 -14.25 -1.77 -28.20
CA HIS A 136 -15.64 -1.97 -28.54
C HIS A 136 -15.81 -3.21 -29.42
N TYR A 137 -16.63 -4.16 -28.99
CA TYR A 137 -17.09 -5.31 -29.76
C TYR A 137 -18.58 -5.13 -30.02
N LYS A 138 -19.01 -5.45 -31.23
CA LYS A 138 -20.42 -5.36 -31.63
C LYS A 138 -21.14 -6.67 -31.38
N SER A 139 -22.46 -6.63 -31.28
CA SER A 139 -23.31 -7.82 -31.39
C SER A 139 -22.97 -8.58 -32.67
N GLY A 140 -22.78 -9.88 -32.55
CA GLY A 140 -22.35 -10.76 -33.63
C GLY A 140 -20.82 -10.92 -33.80
N ASP A 141 -20.01 -10.20 -33.04
CA ASP A 141 -18.55 -10.43 -32.99
C ASP A 141 -18.24 -11.67 -32.12
N THR A 142 -17.07 -12.24 -32.31
CA THR A 142 -16.50 -13.27 -31.43
C THR A 142 -15.30 -12.72 -30.68
N VAL A 143 -15.14 -13.08 -29.42
CA VAL A 143 -13.98 -12.68 -28.60
C VAL A 143 -13.25 -13.92 -28.12
N MET A 144 -11.94 -13.80 -27.91
CA MET A 144 -11.15 -14.82 -27.25
C MET A 144 -11.30 -14.73 -25.74
N ILE A 145 -11.62 -15.84 -25.11
CA ILE A 145 -11.76 -15.99 -23.67
C ILE A 145 -10.51 -16.71 -23.16
N TYR A 146 -9.81 -16.08 -22.22
CA TYR A 146 -8.67 -16.66 -21.52
C TYR A 146 -9.10 -17.16 -20.15
N ASP A 147 -8.85 -18.44 -19.87
CA ASP A 147 -9.03 -19.01 -18.54
C ASP A 147 -7.72 -18.88 -17.74
N PRO A 148 -7.69 -18.06 -16.67
CA PRO A 148 -6.47 -17.85 -15.89
C PRO A 148 -6.06 -19.08 -15.05
N VAL A 149 -6.95 -20.08 -14.87
CA VAL A 149 -6.67 -21.28 -14.09
C VAL A 149 -6.03 -22.34 -14.97
N THR A 150 -6.58 -22.58 -16.17
CA THR A 150 -6.09 -23.60 -17.10
C THR A 150 -5.06 -23.07 -18.09
N GLY A 151 -5.04 -21.75 -18.32
CA GLY A 151 -4.24 -21.10 -19.36
C GLY A 151 -4.78 -21.31 -20.78
N GLU A 152 -5.96 -21.90 -20.91
CA GLU A 152 -6.58 -22.17 -22.21
C GLU A 152 -7.21 -20.92 -22.80
N ILE A 153 -7.14 -20.81 -24.14
CA ILE A 153 -7.80 -19.75 -24.91
C ILE A 153 -8.87 -20.41 -25.77
N THR A 154 -10.09 -20.00 -25.57
CA THR A 154 -11.25 -20.44 -26.35
C THR A 154 -11.92 -19.26 -27.05
N ASN A 155 -12.64 -19.51 -28.14
CA ASN A 155 -13.48 -18.47 -28.75
C ASN A 155 -14.85 -18.48 -28.10
N SER A 156 -15.41 -17.29 -27.90
CA SER A 156 -16.81 -17.17 -27.50
C SER A 156 -17.74 -17.65 -28.60
N GLU A 157 -19.00 -17.93 -28.26
CA GLU A 157 -20.09 -17.87 -29.22
C GLU A 157 -20.25 -16.42 -29.74
N LEU A 158 -21.11 -16.21 -30.72
CA LEU A 158 -21.43 -14.87 -31.20
C LEU A 158 -21.99 -14.05 -30.05
N LEU A 159 -21.48 -12.84 -29.87
CA LEU A 159 -21.98 -11.94 -28.82
C LEU A 159 -23.43 -11.55 -29.10
N ASP A 160 -24.30 -11.73 -28.14
CA ASP A 160 -25.70 -11.30 -28.24
C ASP A 160 -25.82 -9.77 -28.16
N ASP A 161 -24.98 -9.14 -27.31
CA ASP A 161 -24.93 -7.72 -27.05
C ASP A 161 -23.55 -7.10 -27.33
N GLU A 162 -23.49 -5.76 -27.39
CA GLU A 162 -22.23 -5.02 -27.51
C GLU A 162 -21.45 -5.09 -26.20
N LEU A 163 -20.12 -5.29 -26.29
CA LEU A 163 -19.21 -5.21 -25.16
C LEU A 163 -18.29 -3.99 -25.32
N ASN A 164 -18.23 -3.18 -24.27
CA ASN A 164 -17.41 -1.99 -24.21
C ASN A 164 -16.49 -2.06 -22.99
N PHE A 165 -15.19 -1.79 -23.20
CA PHE A 165 -14.18 -1.77 -22.17
C PHE A 165 -13.43 -0.45 -22.17
N ASP A 166 -13.48 0.26 -21.04
CA ASP A 166 -12.69 1.47 -20.81
C ASP A 166 -11.27 1.13 -20.35
N ILE A 167 -10.36 2.10 -20.41
CA ILE A 167 -8.95 1.93 -20.06
C ILE A 167 -8.74 1.34 -18.65
N GLU A 168 -9.61 1.66 -17.71
CA GLU A 168 -9.54 1.15 -16.34
C GLU A 168 -9.78 -0.37 -16.24
N GLN A 169 -10.38 -0.96 -17.26
CA GLN A 169 -10.68 -2.39 -17.35
C GLN A 169 -9.58 -3.18 -18.06
N PHE A 170 -8.59 -2.49 -18.67
CA PHE A 170 -7.47 -3.13 -19.35
C PHE A 170 -6.60 -3.88 -18.34
N ASN A 171 -6.14 -5.07 -18.74
CA ASN A 171 -5.40 -6.02 -17.91
C ASN A 171 -6.15 -6.52 -16.66
N ARG A 172 -7.44 -6.19 -16.53
CA ARG A 172 -8.32 -6.73 -15.49
C ARG A 172 -9.43 -7.58 -16.08
N GLN A 173 -10.14 -7.04 -17.06
CA GLN A 173 -11.27 -7.70 -17.73
C GLN A 173 -10.95 -8.00 -19.19
N VAL A 174 -10.10 -7.20 -19.82
CA VAL A 174 -9.67 -7.39 -21.19
C VAL A 174 -8.14 -7.25 -21.28
N ILE A 175 -7.49 -8.20 -21.99
CA ILE A 175 -6.05 -8.20 -22.20
C ILE A 175 -5.79 -7.86 -23.68
N THR A 176 -4.97 -6.84 -23.93
CA THR A 176 -4.60 -6.45 -25.28
C THR A 176 -3.09 -6.50 -25.45
N GLU A 177 -2.63 -7.41 -26.28
CA GLU A 177 -1.20 -7.59 -26.55
C GLU A 177 -0.54 -6.33 -27.14
N ASN A 178 -1.23 -5.68 -28.08
CA ASN A 178 -0.72 -4.46 -28.73
C ASN A 178 -0.60 -3.29 -27.77
N PHE A 179 -1.53 -3.13 -26.83
CA PHE A 179 -1.45 -2.10 -25.80
C PHE A 179 -0.27 -2.36 -24.87
N ASN A 180 -0.14 -3.61 -24.40
CA ASN A 180 0.94 -3.98 -23.50
C ASN A 180 2.32 -3.83 -24.15
N LYS A 181 2.48 -4.14 -25.44
CA LYS A 181 3.72 -3.91 -26.19
C LYS A 181 4.06 -2.43 -26.41
N ALA A 182 3.07 -1.54 -26.40
CA ALA A 182 3.30 -0.10 -26.55
C ALA A 182 3.70 0.58 -25.23
N VAL A 183 3.38 -0.05 -24.10
CA VAL A 183 3.66 0.46 -22.73
C VAL A 183 4.98 -0.09 -22.17
N LEU A 184 5.45 -1.24 -22.65
CA LEU A 184 6.74 -1.84 -22.31
C LEU A 184 7.88 -1.27 -23.16
#